data_ac8522083d6fa1e84ea2bc6504434105
#
_entry.id   ac8522083d6fa1e84ea2bc6504434105
#
_cell.length_a   1.000
_cell.length_b   1.000
_cell.length_c   1.000
_cell.angle_alpha   90.00
_cell.angle_beta   90.00
_cell.angle_gamma   90.00
#
_symmetry.space_group_name_H-M   'P 1'
#
loop_
_entity.id
_entity.type
_entity.pdbx_description
1 polymer ?
#
loop_
_entity_poly.entity_id
_entity_poly.type
_entity_poly.pdbx_seq_one_letter_code
_entity_poly.pdbx_strand_id
1 'polypeptide(L)'
;MKDDNKILKLIYTFFLGLLLAIFIGIGTNTFYESPTAPTYPIEVKNNNGELTDGQTALQVTYENKMETYNNKTITVYNRNVSIITLSAATILLVLSLLLKKKKIKIITDGVMLGGLFTLIYSLIIGFSAQDNNYSFIAATVGLIVVLYLGYHRFVRQQK
;
A
#
# COMPACT_ATOMS: atom_id res chain seq x y z
N MET A 1 -24.59 -2.62 -30.15
CA MET A 1 -23.72 -1.42 -30.34
C MET A 1 -23.69 -0.42 -29.18
N LYS A 2 -24.82 -0.04 -28.53
CA LYS A 2 -24.76 0.90 -27.38
C LYS A 2 -24.19 0.28 -26.09
N ASP A 3 -24.37 -1.00 -25.90
CA ASP A 3 -23.92 -1.72 -24.70
C ASP A 3 -22.45 -2.13 -24.78
N ASP A 4 -21.94 -2.47 -25.97
CA ASP A 4 -20.53 -2.78 -26.20
C ASP A 4 -19.62 -1.61 -25.79
N ASN A 5 -20.03 -0.38 -26.09
CA ASN A 5 -19.32 0.82 -25.69
C ASN A 5 -19.29 1.05 -24.16
N LYS A 6 -20.31 0.58 -23.43
CA LYS A 6 -20.33 0.70 -21.96
C LYS A 6 -19.37 -0.28 -21.32
N ILE A 7 -19.35 -1.53 -21.80
CA ILE A 7 -18.44 -2.58 -21.33
C ILE A 7 -16.98 -2.16 -21.58
N LEU A 8 -16.67 -1.70 -22.79
CA LEU A 8 -15.32 -1.23 -23.15
C LEU A 8 -14.86 -0.08 -22.25
N LYS A 9 -15.73 0.89 -21.94
CA LYS A 9 -15.44 1.98 -21.00
C LYS A 9 -15.17 1.48 -19.60
N LEU A 10 -15.94 0.51 -19.12
CA LEU A 10 -15.76 -0.08 -17.81
C LEU A 10 -14.40 -0.80 -17.71
N ILE A 11 -14.07 -1.60 -18.71
CA ILE A 11 -12.78 -2.30 -18.80
C ILE A 11 -11.63 -1.29 -18.79
N TYR A 12 -11.68 -0.27 -19.64
CA TYR A 12 -10.65 0.77 -19.69
C TYR A 12 -10.47 1.48 -18.35
N THR A 13 -11.58 1.88 -17.72
CA THR A 13 -11.57 2.54 -16.40
C THR A 13 -10.92 1.66 -15.34
N PHE A 14 -11.25 0.37 -15.32
CA PHE A 14 -10.68 -0.61 -14.38
C PHE A 14 -9.17 -0.76 -14.58
N PHE A 15 -8.73 -1.00 -15.82
CA PHE A 15 -7.31 -1.14 -16.13
C PHE A 15 -6.52 0.13 -15.84
N LEU A 16 -7.05 1.30 -16.15
CA LEU A 16 -6.42 2.58 -15.83
C LEU A 16 -6.25 2.74 -14.33
N GLY A 17 -7.27 2.41 -13.54
CA GLY A 17 -7.20 2.45 -12.09
C GLY A 17 -6.16 1.48 -11.51
N LEU A 18 -6.15 0.26 -12.02
CA LEU A 18 -5.19 -0.76 -11.61
C LEU A 18 -3.74 -0.36 -11.93
N LEU A 19 -3.50 0.14 -13.15
CA LEU A 19 -2.17 0.59 -13.56
C LEU A 19 -1.67 1.77 -12.72
N LEU A 20 -2.54 2.72 -12.36
CA LEU A 20 -2.18 3.82 -11.48
C LEU A 20 -1.78 3.34 -10.08
N ALA A 21 -2.51 2.38 -9.51
CA ALA A 21 -2.16 1.82 -8.21
C ALA A 21 -0.82 1.07 -8.25
N ILE A 22 -0.60 0.25 -9.29
CA ILE A 22 0.68 -0.44 -9.51
C ILE A 22 1.82 0.56 -9.67
N PHE A 23 1.62 1.62 -10.46
CA PHE A 23 2.62 2.67 -10.67
C PHE A 23 3.04 3.34 -9.36
N ILE A 24 2.07 3.67 -8.49
CA ILE A 24 2.37 4.24 -7.17
C ILE A 24 3.10 3.23 -6.29
N GLY A 25 2.68 1.96 -6.27
CA GLY A 25 3.33 0.92 -5.49
C GLY A 25 4.79 0.70 -5.90
N ILE A 26 5.06 0.55 -7.21
CA ILE A 26 6.42 0.42 -7.74
C ILE A 26 7.23 1.69 -7.47
N GLY A 27 6.65 2.88 -7.73
CA GLY A 27 7.32 4.15 -7.47
C GLY A 27 7.72 4.29 -6.00
N THR A 28 6.84 3.93 -5.08
CA THR A 28 7.16 3.95 -3.64
C THR A 28 8.34 3.04 -3.33
N ASN A 29 8.35 1.80 -3.82
CA ASN A 29 9.45 0.86 -3.58
C ASN A 29 10.77 1.29 -4.25
N THR A 30 10.71 2.01 -5.37
CA THR A 30 11.90 2.51 -6.07
C THR A 30 12.58 3.65 -5.31
N PHE A 31 11.80 4.57 -4.71
CA PHE A 31 12.34 5.73 -4.01
C PHE A 31 12.47 5.53 -2.50
N TYR A 32 11.85 4.51 -1.95
CA TYR A 32 11.91 4.13 -0.55
C TYR A 32 12.20 2.64 -0.44
N GLU A 33 13.50 2.30 -0.48
CA GLU A 33 13.98 0.92 -0.53
C GLU A 33 13.62 0.13 0.75
N SER A 34 13.27 -1.14 0.54
CA SER A 34 13.00 -2.06 1.64
C SER A 34 14.29 -2.39 2.39
N PRO A 35 14.29 -2.38 3.73
CA PRO A 35 15.44 -2.79 4.51
C PRO A 35 15.79 -4.25 4.27
N THR A 36 17.09 -4.56 4.22
CA THR A 36 17.58 -5.92 4.04
C THR A 36 17.47 -6.73 5.32
N ALA A 37 16.90 -7.95 5.19
CA ALA A 37 16.82 -8.87 6.32
C ALA A 37 18.21 -9.40 6.73
N PRO A 38 18.43 -9.68 8.03
CA PRO A 38 19.64 -10.35 8.49
C PRO A 38 19.84 -11.69 7.79
N THR A 39 21.08 -12.00 7.38
CA THR A 39 21.41 -13.25 6.72
C THR A 39 21.68 -14.33 7.78
N TYR A 40 21.14 -15.53 7.57
CA TYR A 40 21.38 -16.67 8.44
C TYR A 40 22.86 -17.11 8.40
N PRO A 41 23.55 -17.34 9.55
CA PRO A 41 24.94 -17.76 9.57
C PRO A 41 25.13 -19.12 8.90
N ILE A 42 26.03 -19.19 7.91
CA ILE A 42 26.29 -20.43 7.15
C ILE A 42 26.89 -21.51 8.00
N GLU A 43 27.69 -21.13 9.03
CA GLU A 43 28.32 -22.02 9.97
C GLU A 43 27.32 -22.84 10.80
N VAL A 44 26.14 -22.32 11.04
CA VAL A 44 25.05 -23.00 11.76
C VAL A 44 24.25 -23.90 10.81
N LYS A 45 24.10 -23.52 9.54
CA LYS A 45 23.29 -24.24 8.56
C LYS A 45 23.83 -25.59 8.16
N ASN A 46 25.15 -25.78 8.22
CA ASN A 46 25.84 -26.99 7.73
C ASN A 46 26.03 -28.06 8.80
N ASN A 47 25.45 -27.93 10.00
CA ASN A 47 25.65 -28.87 11.10
C ASN A 47 24.48 -29.87 11.18
N ASN A 48 24.76 -31.15 10.99
CA ASN A 48 23.82 -32.26 11.16
C ASN A 48 23.88 -32.90 12.57
N GLY A 49 24.54 -32.24 13.53
CA GLY A 49 24.73 -32.69 14.90
C GLY A 49 24.42 -31.62 15.95
N GLU A 50 24.83 -31.86 17.21
CA GLU A 50 24.68 -30.86 18.26
C GLU A 50 25.52 -29.61 17.95
N LEU A 51 24.91 -28.43 18.18
CA LEU A 51 25.57 -27.15 17.97
C LEU A 51 26.70 -26.95 18.99
N THR A 52 27.85 -26.52 18.54
CA THR A 52 28.93 -26.08 19.43
C THR A 52 28.55 -24.75 20.12
N ASP A 53 29.20 -24.44 21.26
CA ASP A 53 28.95 -23.20 22.01
C ASP A 53 29.07 -21.95 21.12
N GLY A 54 30.04 -21.93 20.19
CA GLY A 54 30.22 -20.84 19.24
C GLY A 54 29.07 -20.72 18.23
N GLN A 55 28.54 -21.84 17.76
CA GLN A 55 27.40 -21.88 16.85
C GLN A 55 26.10 -21.45 17.52
N THR A 56 25.90 -21.86 18.77
CA THR A 56 24.77 -21.43 19.60
C THR A 56 24.82 -19.92 19.82
N ALA A 57 25.98 -19.33 20.08
CA ALA A 57 26.13 -17.88 20.23
C ALA A 57 25.81 -17.12 18.91
N LEU A 58 26.22 -17.68 17.75
CA LEU A 58 25.87 -17.10 16.44
C LEU A 58 24.37 -17.16 16.15
N GLN A 59 23.73 -18.28 16.50
CA GLN A 59 22.28 -18.43 16.35
C GLN A 59 21.51 -17.42 17.19
N VAL A 60 21.85 -17.31 18.50
CA VAL A 60 21.23 -16.32 19.40
C VAL A 60 21.43 -14.88 18.86
N THR A 61 22.61 -14.59 18.36
CA THR A 61 22.90 -13.26 17.77
C THR A 61 22.03 -13.01 16.53
N TYR A 62 21.83 -14.01 15.68
CA TYR A 62 20.95 -13.91 14.52
C TYR A 62 19.49 -13.72 14.93
N GLU A 63 18.99 -14.51 15.89
CA GLU A 63 17.63 -14.40 16.41
C GLU A 63 17.34 -12.99 16.97
N ASN A 64 18.24 -12.44 17.76
CA ASN A 64 18.13 -11.08 18.30
C ASN A 64 18.12 -10.00 17.20
N LYS A 65 18.95 -10.17 16.15
CA LYS A 65 18.95 -9.27 14.98
C LYS A 65 17.65 -9.39 14.20
N MET A 66 17.13 -10.60 14.02
CA MET A 66 15.90 -10.85 13.31
C MET A 66 14.69 -10.31 14.08
N GLU A 67 14.67 -10.46 15.39
CA GLU A 67 13.65 -9.86 16.25
C GLU A 67 13.67 -8.33 16.16
N THR A 68 14.84 -7.72 16.23
CA THR A 68 14.99 -6.25 16.06
C THR A 68 14.54 -5.80 14.65
N TYR A 69 14.90 -6.56 13.63
CA TYR A 69 14.48 -6.31 12.26
C TYR A 69 12.95 -6.34 12.12
N ASN A 70 12.30 -7.39 12.63
CA ASN A 70 10.86 -7.55 12.53
C ASN A 70 10.09 -6.51 13.37
N ASN A 71 10.48 -6.30 14.64
CA ASN A 71 9.74 -5.49 15.59
C ASN A 71 10.01 -4.00 15.47
N LYS A 72 11.15 -3.58 14.91
CA LYS A 72 11.51 -2.16 14.77
C LYS A 72 11.65 -1.75 13.32
N THR A 73 12.53 -2.40 12.56
CA THR A 73 12.92 -1.95 11.23
C THR A 73 11.76 -2.08 10.23
N ILE A 74 11.15 -3.28 10.13
CA ILE A 74 10.02 -3.54 9.23
C ILE A 74 8.77 -2.77 9.67
N THR A 75 8.50 -2.67 10.96
CA THR A 75 7.38 -1.89 11.50
C THR A 75 7.45 -0.43 11.05
N VAL A 76 8.60 0.21 11.23
CA VAL A 76 8.81 1.62 10.82
C VAL A 76 8.75 1.76 9.30
N TYR A 77 9.35 0.83 8.55
CA TYR A 77 9.30 0.81 7.10
C TYR A 77 7.85 0.74 6.59
N ASN A 78 7.08 -0.26 7.02
CA ASN A 78 5.70 -0.45 6.59
C ASN A 78 4.82 0.75 6.95
N ARG A 79 5.00 1.32 8.14
CA ARG A 79 4.30 2.55 8.53
C ARG A 79 4.60 3.72 7.58
N ASN A 80 5.87 3.94 7.25
CA ASN A 80 6.27 5.02 6.37
C ASN A 80 5.77 4.80 4.93
N VAL A 81 5.88 3.59 4.39
CA VAL A 81 5.31 3.22 3.08
C VAL A 81 3.80 3.44 3.05
N SER A 82 3.10 3.05 4.11
CA SER A 82 1.65 3.28 4.23
C SER A 82 1.31 4.78 4.25
N ILE A 83 2.07 5.62 4.96
CA ILE A 83 1.87 7.08 4.97
C ILE A 83 2.07 7.67 3.57
N ILE A 84 3.13 7.28 2.86
CA ILE A 84 3.43 7.76 1.51
C ILE A 84 2.30 7.37 0.54
N THR A 85 1.90 6.11 0.55
CA THR A 85 0.86 5.59 -0.35
C THR A 85 -0.54 6.11 0.01
N LEU A 86 -0.85 6.33 1.29
CA LEU A 86 -2.10 6.97 1.74
C LEU A 86 -2.19 8.43 1.25
N SER A 87 -1.08 9.14 1.33
CA SER A 87 -0.98 10.52 0.81
C SER A 87 -1.18 10.55 -0.70
N ALA A 88 -0.53 9.66 -1.45
CA ALA A 88 -0.69 9.52 -2.89
C ALA A 88 -2.12 9.16 -3.28
N ALA A 89 -2.76 8.22 -2.58
CA ALA A 89 -4.16 7.85 -2.77
C ALA A 89 -5.09 9.06 -2.57
N THR A 90 -4.88 9.81 -1.50
CA THR A 90 -5.67 11.01 -1.21
C THR A 90 -5.52 12.07 -2.31
N ILE A 91 -4.30 12.30 -2.80
CA ILE A 91 -4.04 13.21 -3.93
C ILE A 91 -4.79 12.75 -5.18
N LEU A 92 -4.73 11.46 -5.56
CA LEU A 92 -5.47 10.93 -6.71
C LEU A 92 -6.98 11.12 -6.56
N LEU A 93 -7.52 10.86 -5.37
CA LEU A 93 -8.95 11.03 -5.09
C LEU A 93 -9.38 12.50 -5.21
N VAL A 94 -8.59 13.44 -4.68
CA VAL A 94 -8.81 14.87 -4.85
C VAL A 94 -8.73 15.29 -6.33
N LEU A 95 -7.69 14.84 -7.05
CA LEU A 95 -7.56 15.08 -8.48
C LEU A 95 -8.77 14.58 -9.26
N SER A 96 -9.30 13.40 -8.93
CA SER A 96 -10.51 12.87 -9.57
C SER A 96 -11.74 13.77 -9.37
N LEU A 97 -11.82 14.46 -8.24
CA LEU A 97 -12.90 15.44 -8.00
C LEU A 97 -12.72 16.73 -8.80
N LEU A 98 -11.47 17.18 -9.00
CA LEU A 98 -11.15 18.40 -9.78
C LEU A 98 -11.31 18.19 -11.28
N LEU A 99 -11.02 16.99 -11.78
CA LEU A 99 -11.06 16.65 -13.22
C LEU A 99 -12.47 16.38 -13.77
N LYS A 100 -13.55 16.79 -13.09
CA LYS A 100 -14.95 16.48 -13.43
C LYS A 100 -15.44 17.21 -14.69
N LYS A 101 -14.77 17.08 -15.83
CA LYS A 101 -15.28 17.58 -17.12
C LYS A 101 -15.97 16.44 -17.88
N LYS A 102 -17.15 16.69 -18.47
CA LYS A 102 -17.92 15.68 -19.26
C LYS A 102 -17.09 14.98 -20.33
N LYS A 103 -16.15 15.69 -20.96
CA LYS A 103 -15.29 15.15 -22.04
C LYS A 103 -14.27 14.11 -21.58
N ILE A 104 -13.85 14.13 -20.29
CA ILE A 104 -12.80 13.25 -19.76
C ILE A 104 -13.32 12.33 -18.62
N LYS A 105 -14.64 12.10 -18.59
CA LYS A 105 -15.28 11.32 -17.52
C LYS A 105 -14.63 9.95 -17.29
N ILE A 106 -14.28 9.23 -18.35
CA ILE A 106 -13.68 7.90 -18.27
C ILE A 106 -12.32 7.95 -17.56
N ILE A 107 -11.48 8.95 -17.89
CA ILE A 107 -10.18 9.17 -17.25
C ILE A 107 -10.39 9.52 -15.77
N THR A 108 -11.32 10.42 -15.48
CA THR A 108 -11.67 10.81 -14.11
C THR A 108 -12.11 9.62 -13.25
N ASP A 109 -12.94 8.74 -13.83
CA ASP A 109 -13.42 7.53 -13.17
C ASP A 109 -12.25 6.53 -12.93
N GLY A 110 -11.33 6.42 -13.89
CA GLY A 110 -10.11 5.62 -13.76
C GLY A 110 -9.16 6.15 -12.68
N VAL A 111 -8.93 7.47 -12.63
CA VAL A 111 -8.12 8.10 -11.58
C VAL A 111 -8.75 7.90 -10.20
N MET A 112 -10.07 8.01 -10.09
CA MET A 112 -10.78 7.72 -8.85
C MET A 112 -10.58 6.27 -8.40
N LEU A 113 -10.74 5.32 -9.33
CA LEU A 113 -10.57 3.90 -9.03
C LEU A 113 -9.12 3.59 -8.64
N GLY A 114 -8.14 4.23 -9.30
CA GLY A 114 -6.72 4.15 -8.96
C GLY A 114 -6.44 4.65 -7.54
N GLY A 115 -7.03 5.78 -7.15
CA GLY A 115 -6.95 6.29 -5.80
C GLY A 115 -7.54 5.33 -4.76
N LEU A 116 -8.68 4.68 -5.06
CA LEU A 116 -9.28 3.68 -4.17
C LEU A 116 -8.41 2.43 -4.05
N PHE A 117 -7.86 1.91 -5.14
CA PHE A 117 -6.95 0.76 -5.09
C PHE A 117 -5.66 1.08 -4.32
N THR A 118 -5.09 2.28 -4.54
CA THR A 118 -3.91 2.74 -3.80
C THR A 118 -4.22 2.88 -2.29
N LEU A 119 -5.42 3.34 -1.95
CA LEU A 119 -5.87 3.44 -0.56
C LEU A 119 -5.96 2.07 0.09
N ILE A 120 -6.56 1.06 -0.58
CA ILE A 120 -6.60 -0.31 -0.09
C ILE A 120 -5.18 -0.86 0.11
N TYR A 121 -4.30 -0.67 -0.87
CA TYR A 121 -2.89 -1.06 -0.76
C TYR A 121 -2.21 -0.43 0.47
N SER A 122 -2.41 0.89 0.67
CA SER A 122 -1.89 1.61 1.83
C SER A 122 -2.35 1.02 3.17
N LEU A 123 -3.64 0.68 3.29
CA LEU A 123 -4.19 0.07 4.50
C LEU A 123 -3.62 -1.32 4.76
N ILE A 124 -3.44 -2.14 3.72
CA ILE A 124 -2.82 -3.48 3.84
C ILE A 124 -1.40 -3.35 4.39
N ILE A 125 -0.59 -2.45 3.83
CA ILE A 125 0.78 -2.20 4.32
C ILE A 125 0.75 -1.62 5.74
N GLY A 126 -0.17 -0.71 6.04
CA GLY A 126 -0.35 -0.13 7.37
C GLY A 126 -0.67 -1.17 8.44
N PHE A 127 -1.53 -2.14 8.13
CA PHE A 127 -1.81 -3.26 9.04
C PHE A 127 -0.62 -4.19 9.22
N SER A 128 0.22 -4.34 8.19
CA SER A 128 1.46 -5.12 8.28
C SER A 128 2.55 -4.44 9.14
N ALA A 129 2.37 -3.19 9.53
CA ALA A 129 3.27 -2.49 10.44
C ALA A 129 3.16 -2.97 11.90
N GLN A 130 2.19 -3.81 12.25
CA GLN A 130 1.98 -4.35 13.60
C GLN A 130 1.85 -3.26 14.69
N ASP A 131 1.49 -2.04 14.31
CA ASP A 131 1.22 -0.91 15.18
C ASP A 131 -0.29 -0.65 15.20
N ASN A 132 -0.97 -1.14 16.23
CA ASN A 132 -2.43 -1.04 16.34
C ASN A 132 -2.93 0.41 16.36
N ASN A 133 -2.18 1.32 16.99
CA ASN A 133 -2.56 2.73 17.06
C ASN A 133 -2.47 3.37 15.68
N TYR A 134 -1.37 3.11 14.97
CA TYR A 134 -1.20 3.59 13.60
C TYR A 134 -2.25 2.99 12.66
N SER A 135 -2.49 1.68 12.73
CA SER A 135 -3.47 0.97 11.89
C SER A 135 -4.88 1.55 12.07
N PHE A 136 -5.28 1.86 13.30
CA PHE A 136 -6.57 2.48 13.59
C PHE A 136 -6.65 3.90 13.00
N ILE A 137 -5.62 4.72 13.17
CA ILE A 137 -5.55 6.08 12.59
C ILE A 137 -5.63 6.01 11.07
N ALA A 138 -4.83 5.15 10.42
CA ALA A 138 -4.83 4.98 8.97
C ALA A 138 -6.20 4.56 8.42
N ALA A 139 -6.86 3.58 9.08
CA ALA A 139 -8.20 3.14 8.73
C ALA A 139 -9.24 4.28 8.89
N THR A 140 -9.15 5.06 9.97
CA THR A 140 -10.04 6.19 10.23
C THR A 140 -9.88 7.27 9.14
N VAL A 141 -8.64 7.63 8.80
CA VAL A 141 -8.36 8.60 7.71
C VAL A 141 -8.90 8.07 6.39
N GLY A 142 -8.64 6.80 6.05
CA GLY A 142 -9.16 6.17 4.85
C GLY A 142 -10.68 6.21 4.76
N LEU A 143 -11.36 5.90 5.86
CA LEU A 143 -12.82 5.96 5.96
C LEU A 143 -13.36 7.38 5.73
N ILE A 144 -12.77 8.39 6.37
CA ILE A 144 -13.16 9.80 6.21
C ILE A 144 -13.01 10.21 4.73
N VAL A 145 -11.88 9.85 4.10
CA VAL A 145 -11.62 10.18 2.68
C VAL A 145 -12.67 9.55 1.77
N VAL A 146 -13.00 8.27 1.98
CA VAL A 146 -14.00 7.56 1.16
C VAL A 146 -15.40 8.12 1.37
N LEU A 147 -15.80 8.41 2.61
CA LEU A 147 -17.10 9.03 2.90
C LEU A 147 -17.22 10.42 2.29
N TYR A 148 -16.19 11.25 2.41
CA TYR A 148 -16.16 12.57 1.79
C TYR A 148 -16.26 12.49 0.26
N LEU A 149 -15.51 11.57 -0.35
CA LEU A 149 -15.57 11.32 -1.80
C LEU A 149 -16.99 10.90 -2.23
N GLY A 150 -17.59 9.94 -1.52
CA GLY A 150 -18.93 9.43 -1.79
C GLY A 150 -19.97 10.54 -1.68
N TYR A 151 -19.94 11.31 -0.60
CA TYR A 151 -20.82 12.45 -0.42
C TYR A 151 -20.70 13.47 -1.57
N HIS A 152 -19.47 13.90 -1.88
CA HIS A 152 -19.23 14.90 -2.90
C HIS A 152 -19.61 14.41 -4.31
N ARG A 153 -19.42 13.12 -4.58
CA ARG A 153 -19.67 12.56 -5.91
C ARG A 153 -21.12 12.18 -6.15
N PHE A 154 -21.78 11.59 -5.16
CA PHE A 154 -23.13 11.04 -5.34
C PHE A 154 -24.25 11.96 -4.80
N VAL A 155 -24.01 12.66 -3.69
CA VAL A 155 -25.06 13.47 -3.05
C VAL A 155 -25.07 14.89 -3.61
N ARG A 156 -23.93 15.55 -3.68
CA ARG A 156 -23.85 16.95 -4.14
C ARG A 156 -24.16 17.14 -5.63
N GLN A 157 -24.11 16.10 -6.45
CA GLN A 157 -24.39 16.20 -7.90
C GLN A 157 -25.86 16.02 -8.24
N GLN A 158 -26.71 15.67 -7.29
CA GLN A 158 -28.18 15.57 -7.52
C GLN A 158 -28.92 16.90 -7.30
N LYS A 159 -28.22 17.94 -6.85
CA LYS A 159 -28.71 19.32 -6.79
C LYS A 159 -28.13 20.14 -7.98
#